data_4d0302eda76fcd081eb9b30c88267584
#
_entry.id   4d0302eda76fcd081eb9b30c88267584
#
_cell.length_a   1.000
_cell.length_b   1.000
_cell.length_c   1.000
_cell.angle_alpha   90.00
_cell.angle_beta   90.00
_cell.angle_gamma   90.00
#
_symmetry.space_group_name_H-M   'P 1'
#
loop_
_entity.id
_entity.type
_entity.pdbx_description
1 polymer ?
#
loop_
_entity_poly.entity_id
_entity_poly.type
_entity_poly.pdbx_seq_one_letter_code
_entity_poly.pdbx_strand_id
1 'polypeptide(L)'
;MLDGALAHLATALHDRVRKTLGMIINWGPVGHFERRPNVERTFRKIGDDVFKRLPSTTGSHPRKGRADDAEAKAIRYGINADDAEKMTDVYFAQHNATPTEGLSYMTPLDYLRYFIDGPVAV
;
A
#
# COMPACT_ATOMS: atom_id res chain seq x y z
N MET A 1 -2.42 -11.75 -1.45
CA MET A 1 -2.85 -12.17 -2.80
C MET A 1 -1.97 -11.46 -3.82
N LEU A 2 -1.41 -12.20 -4.78
CA LEU A 2 -0.62 -11.64 -5.89
C LEU A 2 -1.52 -11.41 -7.10
N ASP A 3 -1.19 -10.41 -7.92
CA ASP A 3 -1.85 -10.24 -9.20
C ASP A 3 -1.35 -11.30 -10.21
N GLY A 4 -2.02 -11.40 -11.35
CA GLY A 4 -1.68 -12.37 -12.39
C GLY A 4 -0.51 -11.96 -13.29
N ALA A 5 0.33 -11.00 -12.88
CA ALA A 5 1.50 -10.62 -13.66
C ALA A 5 2.47 -11.79 -13.82
N LEU A 6 3.04 -11.95 -15.02
CA LEU A 6 3.96 -13.06 -15.33
C LEU A 6 5.13 -13.17 -14.36
N ALA A 7 5.64 -12.05 -13.86
CA ALA A 7 6.70 -12.03 -12.86
C ALA A 7 6.32 -12.73 -11.55
N HIS A 8 5.03 -12.65 -11.16
CA HIS A 8 4.52 -13.31 -9.96
C HIS A 8 4.24 -14.81 -10.17
N LEU A 9 4.19 -15.26 -11.42
CA LEU A 9 3.99 -16.67 -11.77
C LEU A 9 5.32 -17.45 -11.85
N ALA A 10 6.46 -16.77 -11.69
CA ALA A 10 7.76 -17.44 -11.77
C ALA A 10 7.94 -18.45 -10.63
N THR A 11 8.32 -19.68 -10.98
CA THR A 11 8.55 -20.77 -10.02
C THR A 11 9.56 -20.38 -8.94
N ALA A 12 10.59 -19.63 -9.31
CA ALA A 12 11.60 -19.15 -8.36
C ALA A 12 11.01 -18.24 -7.26
N LEU A 13 10.03 -17.39 -7.61
CA LEU A 13 9.32 -16.57 -6.64
C LEU A 13 8.49 -17.43 -5.68
N HIS A 14 7.77 -18.42 -6.22
CA HIS A 14 6.98 -19.35 -5.40
C HIS A 14 7.83 -20.10 -4.40
N ASP A 15 8.91 -20.68 -4.86
CA ASP A 15 9.81 -21.44 -4.01
C ASP A 15 10.41 -20.57 -2.92
N ARG A 16 10.82 -19.35 -3.24
CA ARG A 16 11.40 -18.43 -2.28
C ARG A 16 10.40 -17.98 -1.23
N VAL A 17 9.20 -17.59 -1.64
CA VAL A 17 8.15 -17.12 -0.72
C VAL A 17 7.70 -18.25 0.22
N ARG A 18 7.48 -19.46 -0.31
CA ARG A 18 7.03 -20.59 0.51
C ARG A 18 8.12 -21.17 1.40
N LYS A 19 9.33 -21.39 0.86
CA LYS A 19 10.41 -22.07 1.58
C LYS A 19 11.16 -21.14 2.52
N THR A 20 11.38 -19.89 2.13
CA THR A 20 12.19 -18.94 2.91
C THR A 20 11.35 -18.13 3.88
N LEU A 21 10.17 -17.68 3.44
CA LEU A 21 9.30 -16.80 4.25
C LEU A 21 8.14 -17.54 4.92
N GLY A 22 7.92 -18.82 4.60
CA GLY A 22 6.80 -19.60 5.14
C GLY A 22 5.42 -19.07 4.76
N MET A 23 5.33 -18.21 3.75
CA MET A 23 4.08 -17.56 3.36
C MET A 23 3.26 -18.42 2.42
N ILE A 24 1.94 -18.38 2.58
CA ILE A 24 1.00 -19.01 1.65
C ILE A 24 0.71 -18.01 0.53
N ILE A 25 0.89 -18.45 -0.72
CA ILE A 25 0.56 -17.67 -1.91
C ILE A 25 -0.91 -17.93 -2.26
N ASN A 26 -1.72 -16.88 -2.18
CA ASN A 26 -3.11 -16.92 -2.64
C ASN A 26 -3.21 -16.29 -4.03
N TRP A 27 -3.53 -17.13 -5.03
CA TRP A 27 -3.68 -16.73 -6.42
C TRP A 27 -5.08 -16.20 -6.69
N GLY A 28 -5.15 -14.98 -7.22
CA GLY A 28 -6.38 -14.48 -7.81
C GLY A 28 -6.45 -14.80 -9.31
N PRO A 29 -7.64 -14.97 -9.89
CA PRO A 29 -7.79 -15.10 -11.34
C PRO A 29 -7.27 -13.84 -12.04
N VAL A 30 -6.63 -14.04 -13.19
CA VAL A 30 -6.08 -12.97 -14.03
C VAL A 30 -7.21 -12.05 -14.49
N GLY A 31 -7.01 -10.73 -14.40
CA GLY A 31 -7.98 -9.74 -14.86
C GLY A 31 -9.14 -9.44 -13.91
N HIS A 32 -9.26 -10.13 -12.79
CA HIS A 32 -10.31 -9.90 -11.80
C HIS A 32 -9.83 -8.96 -10.67
N PHE A 33 -9.69 -7.69 -11.01
CA PHE A 33 -9.27 -6.62 -10.07
C PHE A 33 -10.30 -6.38 -8.95
N GLU A 34 -11.57 -6.64 -9.19
CA GLU A 34 -12.67 -6.50 -8.22
C GLU A 34 -12.49 -7.38 -6.97
N ARG A 35 -11.62 -8.37 -7.02
CA ARG A 35 -11.29 -9.23 -5.86
C ARG A 35 -10.19 -8.67 -4.95
N ARG A 36 -9.66 -7.49 -5.27
CA ARG A 36 -8.58 -6.83 -4.50
C ARG A 36 -8.95 -5.41 -4.03
N PRO A 37 -10.22 -5.14 -3.73
CA PRO A 37 -10.67 -3.76 -3.48
C PRO A 37 -9.96 -3.12 -2.28
N ASN A 38 -9.58 -3.91 -1.29
CA ASN A 38 -8.92 -3.40 -0.08
C ASN A 38 -7.50 -2.90 -0.35
N VAL A 39 -6.72 -3.67 -1.11
CA VAL A 39 -5.35 -3.28 -1.49
C VAL A 39 -5.37 -2.05 -2.39
N GLU A 40 -6.24 -2.05 -3.41
CA GLU A 40 -6.38 -0.91 -4.33
C GLU A 40 -6.87 0.34 -3.61
N ARG A 41 -7.81 0.20 -2.67
CA ARG A 41 -8.29 1.31 -1.84
C ARG A 41 -7.17 1.88 -0.98
N THR A 42 -6.34 1.04 -0.39
CA THR A 42 -5.20 1.46 0.43
C THR A 42 -4.17 2.22 -0.42
N PHE A 43 -3.79 1.70 -1.58
CA PHE A 43 -2.89 2.41 -2.49
C PHE A 43 -3.46 3.74 -2.98
N ARG A 44 -4.74 3.78 -3.31
CA ARG A 44 -5.41 5.02 -3.68
C ARG A 44 -5.35 6.04 -2.54
N LYS A 45 -5.64 5.61 -1.32
CA LYS A 45 -5.62 6.48 -0.14
C LYS A 45 -4.22 7.04 0.13
N ILE A 46 -3.17 6.21 0.07
CA ILE A 46 -1.78 6.69 0.16
C ILE A 46 -1.48 7.69 -0.95
N GLY A 47 -1.87 7.38 -2.18
CA GLY A 47 -1.70 8.28 -3.32
C GLY A 47 -2.35 9.64 -3.05
N ASP A 48 -3.59 9.66 -2.58
CA ASP A 48 -4.36 10.89 -2.37
C ASP A 48 -3.90 11.66 -1.13
N ASP A 49 -3.57 10.98 -0.04
CA ASP A 49 -3.23 11.61 1.23
C ASP A 49 -1.77 12.06 1.32
N VAL A 50 -0.86 11.40 0.61
CA VAL A 50 0.59 11.67 0.66
C VAL A 50 1.09 12.18 -0.69
N PHE A 51 1.19 11.31 -1.68
CA PHE A 51 1.96 11.62 -2.90
C PHE A 51 1.34 12.71 -3.79
N LYS A 52 0.01 12.75 -3.91
CA LYS A 52 -0.67 13.76 -4.72
C LYS A 52 -0.69 15.15 -4.09
N ARG A 53 -0.33 15.26 -2.82
CA ARG A 53 -0.20 16.54 -2.12
C ARG A 53 1.20 17.15 -2.24
N LEU A 54 2.17 16.38 -2.72
CA LEU A 54 3.52 16.87 -2.95
C LEU A 54 3.55 17.89 -4.09
N PRO A 55 4.36 18.95 -3.98
CA PRO A 55 4.50 19.95 -5.04
C PRO A 55 5.00 19.38 -6.38
N SER A 56 5.71 18.24 -6.31
CA SER A 56 6.28 17.51 -7.45
C SER A 56 5.29 16.60 -8.15
N THR A 57 4.04 16.51 -7.68
CA THR A 57 3.04 15.64 -8.33
C THR A 57 2.55 16.24 -9.64
N THR A 58 2.28 15.36 -10.61
CA THR A 58 1.61 15.73 -11.87
C THR A 58 0.10 15.92 -11.72
N GLY A 59 -0.46 15.73 -10.50
CA GLY A 59 -1.88 15.85 -10.19
C GLY A 59 -2.65 14.53 -10.27
N SER A 60 -3.91 14.57 -9.85
CA SER A 60 -4.78 13.38 -9.73
C SER A 60 -5.49 12.99 -11.03
N HIS A 61 -5.44 13.83 -12.06
CA HIS A 61 -6.22 13.60 -13.28
C HIS A 61 -5.38 13.83 -14.55
N PRO A 62 -5.27 12.81 -15.42
CA PRO A 62 -4.49 12.96 -16.66
C PRO A 62 -5.10 13.95 -17.65
N ARG A 63 -6.36 14.38 -17.45
CA ARG A 63 -7.09 15.32 -18.32
C ARG A 63 -7.24 16.74 -17.79
N LYS A 64 -6.96 17.00 -16.53
CA LYS A 64 -6.99 18.35 -15.93
C LYS A 64 -5.56 18.76 -15.60
N GLY A 65 -4.92 19.42 -16.59
CA GLY A 65 -3.70 20.17 -16.38
C GLY A 65 -2.65 19.42 -15.56
N ARG A 66 -1.87 18.56 -16.21
CA ARG A 66 -0.58 18.14 -15.62
C ARG A 66 0.14 19.42 -15.19
N ALA A 67 0.63 19.45 -13.98
CA ALA A 67 1.57 20.48 -13.59
C ALA A 67 2.81 20.30 -14.50
N ASP A 68 2.96 21.17 -15.48
CA ASP A 68 4.03 21.10 -16.48
C ASP A 68 5.42 21.28 -15.86
N ASP A 69 5.49 21.66 -14.58
CA ASP A 69 6.71 21.97 -13.84
C ASP A 69 6.98 21.00 -12.66
N ALA A 70 6.38 19.80 -12.65
CA ALA A 70 6.53 18.85 -11.57
C ALA A 70 7.99 18.46 -11.29
N GLU A 71 8.78 18.26 -12.34
CA GLU A 71 10.22 17.96 -12.24
C GLU A 71 11.01 19.14 -11.65
N ALA A 72 10.78 20.35 -12.14
CA ALA A 72 11.42 21.55 -11.61
C ALA A 72 11.07 21.77 -10.14
N LYS A 73 9.84 21.47 -9.74
CA LYS A 73 9.40 21.51 -8.34
C LYS A 73 10.06 20.41 -7.49
N ALA A 74 10.20 19.19 -8.01
CA ALA A 74 10.91 18.13 -7.31
C ALA A 74 12.34 18.54 -6.97
N ILE A 75 13.05 19.12 -7.94
CA ILE A 75 14.41 19.64 -7.76
C ILE A 75 14.42 20.81 -6.77
N ARG A 76 13.52 21.77 -6.93
CA ARG A 76 13.43 22.96 -6.09
C ARG A 76 13.19 22.64 -4.61
N TYR A 77 12.34 21.68 -4.34
CA TYR A 77 11.99 21.26 -2.98
C TYR A 77 12.85 20.11 -2.44
N GLY A 78 13.82 19.62 -3.23
CA GLY A 78 14.73 18.56 -2.81
C GLY A 78 14.04 17.24 -2.50
N ILE A 79 12.89 16.96 -3.14
CA ILE A 79 12.12 15.75 -2.89
C ILE A 79 12.86 14.56 -3.51
N ASN A 80 13.26 13.62 -2.68
CA ASN A 80 14.02 12.43 -3.06
C ASN A 80 13.29 11.13 -2.66
N ALA A 81 13.86 9.98 -3.06
CA ALA A 81 13.29 8.67 -2.78
C ALA A 81 13.27 8.34 -1.29
N ASP A 82 14.29 8.75 -0.54
CA ASP A 82 14.40 8.50 0.90
C ASP A 82 13.30 9.23 1.67
N ASP A 83 12.95 10.45 1.25
CA ASP A 83 11.84 11.20 1.84
C ASP A 83 10.51 10.54 1.54
N ALA A 84 10.31 10.02 0.33
CA ALA A 84 9.11 9.29 -0.04
C ALA A 84 8.96 8.00 0.77
N GLU A 85 10.05 7.28 1.01
CA GLU A 85 10.07 6.08 1.87
C GLU A 85 9.68 6.43 3.31
N LYS A 86 10.32 7.41 3.91
CA LYS A 86 10.01 7.88 5.29
C LYS A 86 8.56 8.33 5.42
N MET A 87 8.04 9.07 4.45
CA MET A 87 6.64 9.50 4.46
C MET A 87 5.69 8.31 4.38
N THR A 88 6.03 7.30 3.60
CA THR A 88 5.27 6.06 3.48
C THR A 88 5.27 5.29 4.79
N ASP A 89 6.41 5.17 5.46
CA ASP A 89 6.55 4.51 6.76
C ASP A 89 5.71 5.19 7.83
N VAL A 90 5.78 6.50 7.92
CA VAL A 90 4.96 7.29 8.86
C VAL A 90 3.47 7.12 8.57
N TYR A 91 3.07 7.14 7.30
CA TYR A 91 1.69 6.92 6.91
C TYR A 91 1.17 5.55 7.34
N PHE A 92 1.93 4.49 7.08
CA PHE A 92 1.54 3.14 7.48
C PHE A 92 1.53 2.95 9.00
N ALA A 93 2.50 3.51 9.71
CA ALA A 93 2.51 3.48 11.17
C ALA A 93 1.24 4.14 11.74
N GLN A 94 0.88 5.31 11.24
CA GLN A 94 -0.34 6.01 11.64
C GLN A 94 -1.60 5.23 11.25
N HIS A 95 -1.66 4.71 10.03
CA HIS A 95 -2.79 3.90 9.56
C HIS A 95 -3.00 2.67 10.46
N ASN A 96 -1.93 1.96 10.79
CA ASN A 96 -1.99 0.76 11.61
C ASN A 96 -2.37 1.03 13.07
N ALA A 97 -2.15 2.26 13.55
CA ALA A 97 -2.50 2.70 14.91
C ALA A 97 -3.85 3.46 14.98
N THR A 98 -4.54 3.64 13.85
CA THR A 98 -5.80 4.40 13.82
C THR A 98 -7.00 3.45 13.81
N PRO A 99 -7.97 3.61 14.74
CA PRO A 99 -9.20 2.83 14.75
C PRO A 99 -9.97 2.94 13.43
N THR A 100 -10.47 1.83 12.93
CA THR A 100 -11.14 1.75 11.63
C THR A 100 -12.53 1.15 11.79
N GLU A 101 -13.55 1.81 11.26
CA GLU A 101 -14.94 1.36 11.32
C GLU A 101 -15.12 -0.07 10.77
N GLY A 102 -14.49 -0.38 9.65
CA GLY A 102 -14.52 -1.73 9.05
C GLY A 102 -13.90 -2.84 9.90
N LEU A 103 -13.20 -2.48 10.99
CA LEU A 103 -12.63 -3.41 11.97
C LEU A 103 -13.29 -3.25 13.34
N SER A 104 -14.56 -2.87 13.39
CA SER A 104 -15.29 -2.63 14.63
C SER A 104 -14.60 -1.63 15.56
N TYR A 105 -14.03 -0.58 14.99
CA TYR A 105 -13.24 0.45 15.67
C TYR A 105 -11.97 -0.04 16.36
N MET A 106 -11.52 -1.24 16.03
CA MET A 106 -10.16 -1.67 16.40
C MET A 106 -9.13 -1.05 15.46
N THR A 107 -7.90 -0.89 15.94
CA THR A 107 -6.79 -0.56 15.06
C THR A 107 -6.44 -1.79 14.20
N PRO A 108 -5.91 -1.63 12.97
CA PRO A 108 -5.42 -2.76 12.19
C PRO A 108 -4.39 -3.61 12.94
N LEU A 109 -3.55 -2.99 13.76
CA LEU A 109 -2.55 -3.69 14.56
C LEU A 109 -3.18 -4.54 15.67
N ASP A 110 -4.17 -4.01 16.40
CA ASP A 110 -4.85 -4.76 17.45
C ASP A 110 -5.71 -5.88 16.86
N TYR A 111 -6.35 -5.63 15.71
CA TYR A 111 -7.09 -6.64 15.00
C TYR A 111 -6.20 -7.81 14.57
N LEU A 112 -4.99 -7.52 14.07
CA LEU A 112 -4.01 -8.55 13.74
C LEU A 112 -3.56 -9.33 14.97
N ARG A 113 -3.25 -8.65 16.08
CA ARG A 113 -2.86 -9.27 17.36
C ARG A 113 -3.94 -10.19 17.88
N TYR A 114 -5.20 -9.80 17.81
CA TYR A 114 -6.32 -10.63 18.21
C TYR A 114 -6.33 -12.01 17.54
N PHE A 115 -5.93 -12.09 16.26
CA PHE A 115 -5.86 -13.36 15.54
C PHE A 115 -4.57 -14.15 15.78
N ILE A 116 -3.50 -13.49 16.18
CA ILE A 116 -2.20 -14.14 16.46
C ILE A 116 -2.17 -14.66 17.89
N ASP A 117 -2.55 -13.81 18.83
CA ASP A 117 -2.41 -14.06 20.27
C ASP A 117 -3.70 -14.66 20.89
N GLY A 118 -4.78 -14.69 20.13
CA GLY A 118 -6.11 -15.06 20.63
C GLY A 118 -6.80 -13.89 21.37
N PRO A 119 -8.06 -14.11 21.82
CA PRO A 119 -8.77 -13.09 22.56
C PRO A 119 -8.01 -12.74 23.84
N VAL A 120 -7.72 -11.46 24.01
CA VAL A 120 -7.15 -10.96 25.26
C VAL A 120 -8.13 -11.34 26.38
N ALA A 121 -7.67 -12.15 27.33
CA ALA A 121 -8.45 -12.46 28.51
C ALA A 121 -8.76 -11.14 29.24
N VAL A 122 -10.05 -10.80 29.31
CA VAL A 122 -10.54 -9.63 30.04
C VAL A 122 -10.57 -9.97 31.53
#